data_08a11cd5a2e746acdae0e515c2aab230
#
_entry.id   08a11cd5a2e746acdae0e515c2aab230
#
_cell.length_a   1.000
_cell.length_b   1.000
_cell.length_c   1.000
_cell.angle_alpha   90.00
_cell.angle_beta   90.00
_cell.angle_gamma   90.00
#
_symmetry.space_group_name_H-M   'P 1'
#
loop_
_entity.id
_entity.type
_entity.pdbx_description
1 polymer ?
#
loop_
_entity_poly.entity_id
_entity_poly.type
_entity_poly.pdbx_seq_one_letter_code
_entity_poly.pdbx_strand_id
1 'polypeptide(L)'
;MKQAFESFTEPQADRRKFLLGLLFCSAAGVAAWRQPRIKIDYLGKEKLEDLVPKTIGRWDFVTASGLVIPPEDDFEKTLYSEVLTRVYSDNQGSPIMLLLAQNGGQTGFLQIHRPEVCYTAGGYQISAVTPHPIRVGATTVPANRMDASAGGPTEHVIYWTRVGNEVPASWRQQKLAVAEQNLRGLIPDAILVRVSTVNDDAEAALATIDEFVRAMLQSIPPSRRSVFIV
;
A
#
# COMPACT_ATOMS: atom_id res chain seq x y z
N MET A 1 68.73 -20.62 -32.08
CA MET A 1 67.85 -20.11 -31.02
C MET A 1 67.43 -18.67 -31.35
N LYS A 2 66.20 -18.47 -31.94
CA LYS A 2 65.64 -17.12 -32.20
C LYS A 2 64.52 -16.97 -31.22
N GLN A 3 64.71 -16.06 -30.27
CA GLN A 3 63.64 -15.61 -29.34
C GLN A 3 62.69 -14.72 -30.13
N ALA A 4 61.42 -15.14 -30.19
CA ALA A 4 60.32 -14.32 -30.67
C ALA A 4 59.97 -13.28 -29.59
N PHE A 5 60.20 -12.00 -29.92
CA PHE A 5 59.69 -10.89 -29.15
C PHE A 5 58.20 -10.77 -29.44
N GLU A 6 57.33 -11.19 -28.49
CA GLU A 6 55.92 -10.87 -28.54
C GLU A 6 55.74 -9.36 -28.27
N SER A 7 55.34 -8.67 -29.31
CA SER A 7 54.94 -7.26 -29.20
C SER A 7 53.65 -7.17 -28.42
N PHE A 8 53.71 -6.71 -27.16
CA PHE A 8 52.54 -6.27 -26.42
C PHE A 8 51.96 -5.03 -27.13
N THR A 9 50.89 -5.25 -27.90
CA THR A 9 50.09 -4.14 -28.41
C THR A 9 49.35 -3.49 -27.22
N GLU A 10 49.74 -2.29 -26.86
CA GLU A 10 49.00 -1.47 -25.89
C GLU A 10 47.55 -1.30 -26.36
N PRO A 11 46.55 -1.52 -25.48
CA PRO A 11 45.17 -1.36 -25.85
C PRO A 11 44.91 0.13 -26.15
N GLN A 12 44.77 0.45 -27.43
CA GLN A 12 44.35 1.80 -27.85
C GLN A 12 42.97 2.03 -27.23
N ALA A 13 42.92 2.97 -26.26
CA ALA A 13 41.68 3.38 -25.63
C ALA A 13 40.77 3.99 -26.70
N ASP A 14 39.75 3.22 -27.10
CA ASP A 14 38.76 3.67 -28.07
C ASP A 14 38.03 4.90 -27.48
N ARG A 15 38.22 6.07 -28.11
CA ARG A 15 37.65 7.35 -27.68
C ARG A 15 36.14 7.22 -27.42
N ARG A 16 35.44 6.41 -28.20
CA ARG A 16 34.01 6.13 -28.05
C ARG A 16 33.72 5.40 -26.73
N LYS A 17 34.51 4.38 -26.38
CA LYS A 17 34.37 3.64 -25.12
C LYS A 17 34.67 4.52 -23.90
N PHE A 18 35.68 5.38 -24.02
CA PHE A 18 36.02 6.35 -22.97
C PHE A 18 34.87 7.34 -22.74
N LEU A 19 34.32 7.94 -23.81
CA LEU A 19 33.20 8.88 -23.71
C LEU A 19 31.93 8.21 -23.15
N LEU A 20 31.64 6.98 -23.56
CA LEU A 20 30.53 6.20 -22.99
C LEU A 20 30.76 5.90 -21.51
N GLY A 21 31.98 5.52 -21.12
CA GLY A 21 32.33 5.31 -19.71
C GLY A 21 32.14 6.58 -18.87
N LEU A 22 32.60 7.72 -19.37
CA LEU A 22 32.42 9.01 -18.71
C LEU A 22 30.93 9.36 -18.56
N LEU A 23 30.14 9.13 -19.62
CA LEU A 23 28.70 9.37 -19.60
C LEU A 23 28.00 8.49 -18.54
N PHE A 24 28.32 7.19 -18.49
CA PHE A 24 27.75 6.28 -17.50
C PHE A 24 28.18 6.65 -16.06
N CYS A 25 29.46 6.99 -15.85
CA CYS A 25 29.93 7.43 -14.54
C CYS A 25 29.23 8.73 -14.09
N SER A 26 29.07 9.69 -15.00
CA SER A 26 28.37 10.93 -14.72
C SER A 26 26.88 10.69 -14.39
N ALA A 27 26.20 9.83 -15.18
CA ALA A 27 24.82 9.45 -14.93
C ALA A 27 24.66 8.73 -13.59
N ALA A 28 25.55 7.78 -13.27
CA ALA A 28 25.58 7.10 -11.98
C ALA A 28 25.82 8.05 -10.81
N GLY A 29 26.75 9.00 -10.96
CA GLY A 29 27.02 10.03 -9.97
C GLY A 29 25.81 10.93 -9.70
N VAL A 30 25.12 11.38 -10.76
CA VAL A 30 23.88 12.15 -10.65
C VAL A 30 22.78 11.32 -9.98
N ALA A 31 22.61 10.06 -10.39
CA ALA A 31 21.62 9.16 -9.80
C ALA A 31 21.87 8.94 -8.29
N ALA A 32 23.13 8.70 -7.90
CA ALA A 32 23.50 8.53 -6.50
C ALA A 32 23.29 9.81 -5.68
N TRP A 33 23.59 10.98 -6.25
CA TRP A 33 23.35 12.27 -5.60
C TRP A 33 21.86 12.58 -5.43
N ARG A 34 21.02 12.15 -6.40
CA ARG A 34 19.57 12.37 -6.40
C ARG A 34 18.80 11.31 -5.66
N GLN A 35 19.44 10.33 -5.03
CA GLN A 35 18.74 9.32 -4.23
C GLN A 35 17.91 9.99 -3.13
N PRO A 36 16.63 9.63 -2.96
CA PRO A 36 15.79 10.14 -1.90
C PRO A 36 16.34 9.68 -0.54
N ARG A 37 16.34 10.58 0.45
CA ARG A 37 16.91 10.31 1.78
C ARG A 37 15.99 10.71 2.93
N ILE A 38 14.99 11.53 2.66
CA ILE A 38 14.08 12.04 3.68
C ILE A 38 12.85 11.14 3.73
N LYS A 39 12.69 10.40 4.81
CA LYS A 39 11.49 9.60 5.04
C LYS A 39 10.36 10.48 5.53
N ILE A 40 9.18 10.33 4.92
CA ILE A 40 7.92 10.85 5.43
C ILE A 40 7.24 9.70 6.17
N ASP A 41 6.82 9.92 7.40
CA ASP A 41 6.11 8.95 8.21
C ASP A 41 4.96 9.68 8.95
N TYR A 42 3.74 9.49 8.47
CA TYR A 42 2.55 10.10 9.05
C TYR A 42 2.11 9.42 10.36
N LEU A 43 2.44 8.13 10.53
CA LEU A 43 2.15 7.40 11.76
C LEU A 43 3.13 7.82 12.88
N GLY A 44 4.40 7.98 12.52
CA GLY A 44 5.46 8.37 13.45
C GLY A 44 5.77 7.26 14.45
N LYS A 45 5.68 7.59 15.75
CA LYS A 45 5.93 6.65 16.86
C LYS A 45 4.64 6.05 17.43
N GLU A 46 3.49 6.49 16.95
CA GLU A 46 2.20 5.98 17.41
C GLU A 46 1.90 4.62 16.76
N LYS A 47 1.04 3.85 17.39
CA LYS A 47 0.59 2.57 16.86
C LYS A 47 -0.80 2.71 16.24
N LEU A 48 -1.08 1.93 15.21
CA LEU A 48 -2.41 1.88 14.59
C LEU A 48 -3.49 1.47 15.61
N GLU A 49 -3.14 0.60 16.57
CA GLU A 49 -4.06 0.17 17.62
C GLU A 49 -4.51 1.30 18.55
N ASP A 50 -3.69 2.33 18.73
CA ASP A 50 -4.00 3.50 19.57
C ASP A 50 -4.83 4.53 18.81
N LEU A 51 -4.69 4.59 17.48
CA LEU A 51 -5.41 5.52 16.63
C LEU A 51 -6.84 5.06 16.30
N VAL A 52 -7.05 3.76 16.18
CA VAL A 52 -8.34 3.20 15.81
C VAL A 52 -9.08 2.74 17.07
N PRO A 53 -10.22 3.34 17.42
CA PRO A 53 -10.97 2.95 18.62
C PRO A 53 -11.48 1.51 18.55
N LYS A 54 -11.68 0.89 19.72
CA LYS A 54 -12.36 -0.42 19.83
C LYS A 54 -13.87 -0.30 19.61
N THR A 55 -14.46 0.88 19.80
CA THR A 55 -15.86 1.16 19.47
C THR A 55 -15.91 2.23 18.39
N ILE A 56 -16.57 1.93 17.26
CA ILE A 56 -16.72 2.81 16.10
C ILE A 56 -18.20 2.92 15.77
N GLY A 57 -18.83 4.06 16.10
CA GLY A 57 -20.27 4.22 15.92
C GLY A 57 -21.05 3.17 16.72
N ARG A 58 -21.78 2.33 16.00
CA ARG A 58 -22.55 1.20 16.60
C ARG A 58 -21.77 -0.11 16.69
N TRP A 59 -20.55 -0.17 16.16
CA TRP A 59 -19.78 -1.41 16.12
C TRP A 59 -18.74 -1.47 17.23
N ASP A 60 -18.69 -2.62 17.89
CA ASP A 60 -17.69 -2.94 18.91
C ASP A 60 -16.69 -3.96 18.39
N PHE A 61 -15.44 -3.84 18.80
CA PHE A 61 -14.38 -4.81 18.51
C PHE A 61 -14.69 -6.16 19.15
N VAL A 62 -14.65 -7.22 18.36
CA VAL A 62 -14.93 -8.59 18.80
C VAL A 62 -13.65 -9.43 18.87
N THR A 63 -12.86 -9.44 17.79
CA THR A 63 -11.65 -10.27 17.69
C THR A 63 -10.67 -9.70 16.67
N ALA A 64 -9.41 -10.11 16.79
CA ALA A 64 -8.36 -9.85 15.79
C ALA A 64 -8.20 -11.01 14.79
N SER A 65 -8.92 -12.13 14.98
CA SER A 65 -8.86 -13.33 14.12
C SER A 65 -10.09 -13.44 13.24
N GLY A 66 -9.97 -14.19 12.15
CA GLY A 66 -11.08 -14.43 11.21
C GLY A 66 -11.03 -13.60 9.92
N LEU A 67 -9.99 -12.80 9.72
CA LEU A 67 -9.75 -12.14 8.44
C LEU A 67 -9.04 -13.09 7.47
N VAL A 68 -9.34 -12.89 6.18
CA VAL A 68 -8.48 -13.39 5.11
C VAL A 68 -7.20 -12.56 5.15
N ILE A 69 -6.21 -13.08 5.84
CA ILE A 69 -4.85 -12.53 5.82
C ILE A 69 -4.14 -13.27 4.70
N PRO A 70 -3.40 -12.58 3.81
CA PRO A 70 -2.51 -13.26 2.88
C PRO A 70 -1.60 -14.23 3.64
N PRO A 71 -1.15 -15.35 3.03
CA PRO A 71 -0.20 -16.25 3.69
C PRO A 71 0.96 -15.44 4.26
N GLU A 72 1.29 -15.66 5.53
CA GLU A 72 2.43 -15.01 6.19
C GLU A 72 3.75 -15.54 5.60
N ASP A 73 4.11 -15.09 4.42
CA ASP A 73 5.45 -15.29 3.88
C ASP A 73 6.42 -14.35 4.62
N ASP A 74 7.66 -14.79 4.81
CA ASP A 74 8.73 -13.99 5.44
C ASP A 74 8.94 -12.65 4.72
N PHE A 75 8.51 -12.54 3.46
CA PHE A 75 8.52 -11.33 2.66
C PHE A 75 7.49 -10.29 3.17
N GLU A 76 6.29 -10.71 3.58
CA GLU A 76 5.27 -9.80 4.12
C GLU A 76 5.68 -9.19 5.45
N LYS A 77 6.35 -9.97 6.32
CA LYS A 77 6.92 -9.44 7.58
C LYS A 77 7.96 -8.36 7.35
N THR A 78 8.63 -8.41 6.19
CA THR A 78 9.62 -7.39 5.80
C THR A 78 8.95 -6.18 5.13
N LEU A 79 7.78 -6.40 4.49
CA LEU A 79 7.07 -5.37 3.75
C LEU A 79 6.31 -4.39 4.65
N TYR A 80 5.67 -4.88 5.70
CA TYR A 80 4.83 -4.06 6.57
C TYR A 80 5.53 -3.73 7.88
N SER A 81 5.58 -2.44 8.21
CA SER A 81 6.11 -1.95 9.49
C SER A 81 5.12 -2.21 10.62
N GLU A 82 3.82 -2.14 10.32
CA GLU A 82 2.74 -2.39 11.26
C GLU A 82 1.50 -2.90 10.52
N VAL A 83 0.83 -3.88 11.12
CA VAL A 83 -0.44 -4.43 10.64
C VAL A 83 -1.44 -4.48 11.78
N LEU A 84 -2.62 -3.94 11.56
CA LEU A 84 -3.76 -4.04 12.48
C LEU A 84 -4.89 -4.78 11.80
N THR A 85 -5.34 -5.87 12.41
CA THR A 85 -6.53 -6.61 11.99
C THR A 85 -7.58 -6.59 13.09
N ARG A 86 -8.82 -6.26 12.75
CA ARG A 86 -9.95 -6.25 13.70
C ARG A 86 -11.24 -6.67 13.03
N VAL A 87 -12.04 -7.41 13.77
CA VAL A 87 -13.42 -7.69 13.42
C VAL A 87 -14.31 -6.90 14.37
N TYR A 88 -15.26 -6.18 13.81
CA TYR A 88 -16.26 -5.41 14.54
C TYR A 88 -17.65 -5.97 14.29
N SER A 89 -18.52 -5.91 15.30
CA SER A 89 -19.93 -6.32 15.20
C SER A 89 -20.82 -5.33 15.90
N ASP A 90 -22.03 -5.13 15.36
CA ASP A 90 -23.14 -4.44 16.02
C ASP A 90 -24.18 -5.42 16.56
N ASN A 91 -23.93 -6.74 16.50
CA ASN A 91 -24.83 -7.82 16.87
C ASN A 91 -26.17 -7.86 16.10
N GLN A 92 -26.28 -7.11 14.99
CA GLN A 92 -27.51 -7.04 14.19
C GLN A 92 -27.31 -7.51 12.76
N GLY A 93 -26.10 -7.36 12.23
CA GLY A 93 -25.75 -7.68 10.85
C GLY A 93 -24.47 -8.51 10.72
N SER A 94 -23.99 -8.60 9.49
CA SER A 94 -22.71 -9.25 9.20
C SER A 94 -21.54 -8.48 9.82
N PRO A 95 -20.56 -9.17 10.40
CA PRO A 95 -19.38 -8.53 10.97
C PRO A 95 -18.60 -7.74 9.92
N ILE A 96 -18.01 -6.65 10.35
CA ILE A 96 -17.08 -5.85 9.54
C ILE A 96 -15.64 -6.28 9.86
N MET A 97 -14.89 -6.58 8.82
CA MET A 97 -13.46 -6.90 8.90
C MET A 97 -12.65 -5.67 8.48
N LEU A 98 -11.79 -5.19 9.37
CA LEU A 98 -10.85 -4.09 9.14
C LEU A 98 -9.44 -4.64 9.09
N LEU A 99 -8.71 -4.31 8.03
CA LEU A 99 -7.26 -4.51 7.92
C LEU A 99 -6.60 -3.18 7.58
N LEU A 100 -5.63 -2.81 8.38
CA LEU A 100 -4.72 -1.69 8.13
C LEU A 100 -3.31 -2.25 8.03
N ALA A 101 -2.60 -1.95 6.95
CA ALA A 101 -1.23 -2.38 6.76
C ALA A 101 -0.38 -1.17 6.37
N GLN A 102 0.56 -0.81 7.24
CA GLN A 102 1.43 0.35 7.08
C GLN A 102 2.82 -0.10 6.66
N ASN A 103 3.42 0.62 5.71
CA ASN A 103 4.80 0.48 5.32
C ASN A 103 5.51 1.83 5.51
N GLY A 104 6.54 1.85 6.35
CA GLY A 104 7.28 3.06 6.72
C GLY A 104 8.22 3.61 5.64
N GLY A 105 8.20 3.07 4.42
CA GLY A 105 8.98 3.61 3.31
C GLY A 105 8.81 2.84 2.00
N GLN A 106 8.26 3.50 1.00
CA GLN A 106 8.04 2.94 -0.34
C GLN A 106 9.33 3.02 -1.15
N THR A 107 10.17 1.97 -1.08
CA THR A 107 11.44 1.91 -1.81
C THR A 107 11.53 0.65 -2.66
N GLY A 108 11.90 0.81 -3.94
CA GLY A 108 12.16 -0.31 -4.83
C GLY A 108 11.00 -1.30 -4.94
N PHE A 109 11.24 -2.55 -4.53
CA PHE A 109 10.24 -3.62 -4.50
C PHE A 109 9.41 -3.66 -3.21
N LEU A 110 9.82 -2.95 -2.17
CA LEU A 110 9.12 -2.86 -0.88
C LEU A 110 7.98 -1.84 -0.95
N GLN A 111 7.01 -2.10 -1.82
CA GLN A 111 5.81 -1.27 -1.97
C GLN A 111 4.60 -2.03 -1.47
N ILE A 112 3.69 -1.29 -0.84
CA ILE A 112 2.44 -1.85 -0.34
C ILE A 112 1.65 -2.51 -1.48
N HIS A 113 1.20 -3.73 -1.25
CA HIS A 113 0.41 -4.48 -2.23
C HIS A 113 -1.06 -4.10 -2.12
N ARG A 114 -1.74 -4.13 -3.25
CA ARG A 114 -3.19 -3.92 -3.30
C ARG A 114 -3.90 -5.25 -3.09
N PRO A 115 -5.11 -5.26 -2.51
CA PRO A 115 -5.84 -6.50 -2.19
C PRO A 115 -6.02 -7.44 -3.37
N GLU A 116 -6.21 -6.94 -4.59
CA GLU A 116 -6.38 -7.78 -5.78
C GLU A 116 -5.20 -8.75 -6.01
N VAL A 117 -3.99 -8.38 -5.58
CA VAL A 117 -2.82 -9.27 -5.67
C VAL A 117 -2.88 -10.36 -4.60
N CYS A 118 -3.17 -9.97 -3.36
CA CYS A 118 -3.19 -10.89 -2.22
C CYS A 118 -4.35 -11.90 -2.32
N TYR A 119 -5.55 -11.45 -2.69
CA TYR A 119 -6.71 -12.35 -2.84
C TYR A 119 -6.49 -13.37 -3.95
N THR A 120 -5.96 -12.93 -5.11
CA THR A 120 -5.65 -13.84 -6.22
C THR A 120 -4.56 -14.84 -5.84
N ALA A 121 -3.51 -14.41 -5.14
CA ALA A 121 -2.46 -15.29 -4.63
C ALA A 121 -3.00 -16.31 -3.60
N GLY A 122 -4.00 -15.90 -2.80
CA GLY A 122 -4.72 -16.78 -1.87
C GLY A 122 -5.75 -17.71 -2.51
N GLY A 123 -5.85 -17.75 -3.86
CA GLY A 123 -6.76 -18.64 -4.59
C GLY A 123 -8.20 -18.12 -4.70
N TYR A 124 -8.45 -16.87 -4.33
CA TYR A 124 -9.77 -16.26 -4.49
C TYR A 124 -10.01 -15.83 -5.93
N GLN A 125 -11.23 -16.03 -6.40
CA GLN A 125 -11.75 -15.38 -7.60
C GLN A 125 -12.22 -13.98 -7.21
N ILE A 126 -11.80 -12.97 -7.94
CA ILE A 126 -12.16 -11.58 -7.69
C ILE A 126 -12.96 -11.00 -8.86
N SER A 127 -13.89 -10.10 -8.57
CA SER A 127 -14.56 -9.29 -9.58
C SER A 127 -13.63 -8.23 -10.17
N ALA A 128 -14.08 -7.54 -11.21
CA ALA A 128 -13.39 -6.33 -11.67
C ALA A 128 -13.33 -5.30 -10.54
N VAL A 129 -12.14 -4.70 -10.35
CA VAL A 129 -11.96 -3.58 -9.42
C VAL A 129 -12.58 -2.32 -10.01
N THR A 130 -13.48 -1.69 -9.28
CA THR A 130 -14.19 -0.48 -9.72
C THR A 130 -14.04 0.65 -8.70
N PRO A 131 -14.01 1.92 -9.13
CA PRO A 131 -14.00 3.05 -8.21
C PRO A 131 -15.25 3.07 -7.31
N HIS A 132 -15.05 3.35 -6.03
CA HIS A 132 -16.10 3.50 -5.03
C HIS A 132 -15.77 4.66 -4.09
N PRO A 133 -15.95 5.91 -4.52
CA PRO A 133 -15.59 7.07 -3.71
C PRO A 133 -16.52 7.21 -2.50
N ILE A 134 -15.93 7.36 -1.30
CA ILE A 134 -16.68 7.52 -0.04
C ILE A 134 -16.58 8.96 0.43
N ARG A 135 -17.72 9.62 0.63
CA ARG A 135 -17.76 10.97 1.20
C ARG A 135 -17.70 10.92 2.72
N VAL A 136 -16.72 11.63 3.30
CA VAL A 136 -16.52 11.77 4.75
C VAL A 136 -16.44 13.26 5.08
N GLY A 137 -17.56 13.84 5.48
CA GLY A 137 -17.67 15.29 5.66
C GLY A 137 -17.42 16.05 4.34
N ALA A 138 -16.43 16.94 4.34
CA ALA A 138 -16.03 17.71 3.14
C ALA A 138 -15.03 16.96 2.25
N THR A 139 -14.45 15.86 2.72
CA THR A 139 -13.43 15.08 1.98
C THR A 139 -14.09 13.89 1.28
N THR A 140 -13.57 13.53 0.11
CA THR A 140 -13.93 12.29 -0.59
C THR A 140 -12.72 11.37 -0.65
N VAL A 141 -12.85 10.17 -0.09
CA VAL A 141 -11.84 9.12 -0.18
C VAL A 141 -12.00 8.40 -1.52
N PRO A 142 -11.00 8.39 -2.41
CA PRO A 142 -11.07 7.69 -3.69
C PRO A 142 -10.83 6.19 -3.51
N ALA A 143 -11.75 5.52 -2.82
CA ALA A 143 -11.68 4.08 -2.59
C ALA A 143 -12.02 3.27 -3.85
N ASN A 144 -11.68 1.99 -3.81
CA ASN A 144 -12.05 0.99 -4.80
C ASN A 144 -12.87 -0.11 -4.13
N ARG A 145 -13.70 -0.78 -4.92
CA ARG A 145 -14.42 -1.97 -4.49
C ARG A 145 -14.12 -3.17 -5.36
N MET A 146 -14.21 -4.35 -4.79
CA MET A 146 -14.20 -5.63 -5.46
C MET A 146 -14.96 -6.65 -4.62
N ASP A 147 -15.40 -7.72 -5.25
CA ASP A 147 -15.96 -8.91 -4.59
C ASP A 147 -14.93 -10.04 -4.68
N ALA A 148 -14.84 -10.87 -3.63
CA ALA A 148 -13.93 -11.99 -3.58
C ALA A 148 -14.66 -13.25 -3.09
N SER A 149 -14.40 -14.40 -3.75
CA SER A 149 -14.98 -15.67 -3.39
C SER A 149 -14.00 -16.82 -3.63
N ALA A 150 -14.02 -17.82 -2.75
CA ALA A 150 -13.22 -19.04 -2.86
C ALA A 150 -14.13 -20.29 -2.79
N GLY A 151 -15.27 -20.27 -3.52
CA GLY A 151 -16.26 -21.36 -3.53
C GLY A 151 -17.23 -21.36 -2.34
N GLY A 152 -17.19 -20.31 -1.52
CA GLY A 152 -18.09 -20.05 -0.40
C GLY A 152 -18.85 -18.72 -0.56
N PRO A 153 -19.31 -18.12 0.55
CA PRO A 153 -19.95 -16.82 0.54
C PRO A 153 -19.05 -15.74 -0.10
N THR A 154 -19.67 -14.72 -0.68
CA THR A 154 -18.96 -13.60 -1.28
C THR A 154 -18.56 -12.60 -0.20
N GLU A 155 -17.28 -12.23 -0.18
CA GLU A 155 -16.75 -11.14 0.59
C GLU A 155 -16.76 -9.85 -0.26
N HIS A 156 -17.45 -8.82 0.20
CA HIS A 156 -17.49 -7.50 -0.41
C HIS A 156 -16.40 -6.66 0.22
N VAL A 157 -15.52 -6.12 -0.59
CA VAL A 157 -14.30 -5.43 -0.16
C VAL A 157 -14.28 -4.02 -0.68
N ILE A 158 -14.09 -3.05 0.21
CA ILE A 158 -13.74 -1.66 -0.12
C ILE A 158 -12.35 -1.38 0.44
N TYR A 159 -11.50 -0.75 -0.36
CA TYR A 159 -10.14 -0.45 0.05
C TYR A 159 -9.59 0.79 -0.65
N TRP A 160 -8.59 1.39 -0.03
CA TRP A 160 -7.75 2.43 -0.65
C TRP A 160 -6.34 2.35 -0.08
N THR A 161 -5.42 3.00 -0.79
CA THR A 161 -4.02 3.10 -0.36
C THR A 161 -3.63 4.57 -0.32
N ARG A 162 -3.15 5.08 0.81
CA ARG A 162 -2.46 6.37 0.86
C ARG A 162 -0.96 6.14 0.68
N VAL A 163 -0.32 6.95 -0.14
CA VAL A 163 1.13 6.95 -0.38
C VAL A 163 1.64 8.38 -0.22
N GLY A 164 2.34 8.66 0.86
CA GLY A 164 2.72 10.02 1.22
C GLY A 164 1.48 10.92 1.30
N ASN A 165 1.44 11.97 0.51
CA ASN A 165 0.35 12.95 0.47
C ASN A 165 -0.69 12.68 -0.65
N GLU A 166 -0.78 11.45 -1.16
CA GLU A 166 -1.69 11.09 -2.23
C GLU A 166 -2.48 9.82 -1.92
N VAL A 167 -3.68 9.70 -2.51
CA VAL A 167 -4.51 8.48 -2.45
C VAL A 167 -4.74 7.99 -3.89
N PRO A 168 -3.79 7.21 -4.43
CA PRO A 168 -3.85 6.74 -5.81
C PRO A 168 -4.96 5.71 -6.00
N ALA A 169 -5.84 5.93 -6.99
CA ALA A 169 -6.93 5.02 -7.31
C ALA A 169 -6.48 3.75 -8.08
N SER A 170 -5.27 3.75 -8.66
CA SER A 170 -4.76 2.62 -9.43
C SER A 170 -3.29 2.32 -9.15
N TRP A 171 -2.84 1.11 -9.49
CA TRP A 171 -1.43 0.71 -9.40
C TRP A 171 -0.48 1.66 -10.16
N ARG A 172 -0.89 2.11 -11.35
CA ARG A 172 -0.09 3.06 -12.13
C ARG A 172 0.07 4.40 -11.42
N GLN A 173 -1.02 4.93 -10.87
CA GLN A 173 -1.00 6.17 -10.08
C GLN A 173 -0.15 6.00 -8.81
N GLN A 174 -0.24 4.85 -8.13
CA GLN A 174 0.59 4.55 -6.97
C GLN A 174 2.09 4.60 -7.30
N LYS A 175 2.50 4.00 -8.41
CA LYS A 175 3.90 4.08 -8.87
C LYS A 175 4.33 5.50 -9.23
N LEU A 176 3.44 6.28 -9.86
CA LEU A 176 3.71 7.68 -10.19
C LEU A 176 3.84 8.52 -8.92
N ALA A 177 2.97 8.35 -7.93
CA ALA A 177 3.03 9.02 -6.64
C ALA A 177 4.36 8.76 -5.92
N VAL A 178 4.82 7.51 -5.89
CA VAL A 178 6.14 7.17 -5.32
C VAL A 178 7.27 7.82 -6.11
N ALA A 179 7.24 7.74 -7.44
CA ALA A 179 8.29 8.29 -8.30
C ALA A 179 8.39 9.81 -8.17
N GLU A 180 7.25 10.52 -8.13
CA GLU A 180 7.21 11.97 -7.98
C GLU A 180 7.79 12.42 -6.64
N GLN A 181 7.43 11.75 -5.55
CA GLN A 181 7.98 12.05 -4.22
C GLN A 181 9.47 11.72 -4.15
N ASN A 182 9.92 10.61 -4.75
CA ASN A 182 11.33 10.26 -4.82
C ASN A 182 12.16 11.30 -5.61
N LEU A 183 11.61 11.86 -6.70
CA LEU A 183 12.26 12.96 -7.43
C LEU A 183 12.40 14.24 -6.60
N ARG A 184 11.52 14.44 -5.61
CA ARG A 184 11.62 15.53 -4.63
C ARG A 184 12.58 15.20 -3.46
N GLY A 185 13.24 14.04 -3.48
CA GLY A 185 14.16 13.57 -2.44
C GLY A 185 13.47 12.92 -1.24
N LEU A 186 12.17 12.61 -1.35
CA LEU A 186 11.33 12.08 -0.30
C LEU A 186 11.10 10.58 -0.49
N ILE A 187 11.13 9.82 0.60
CA ILE A 187 10.70 8.41 0.67
C ILE A 187 9.35 8.41 1.39
N PRO A 188 8.23 8.26 0.67
CA PRO A 188 6.91 8.27 1.30
C PRO A 188 6.67 6.99 2.09
N ASP A 189 5.95 7.10 3.20
CA ASP A 189 5.25 5.98 3.81
C ASP A 189 3.98 5.64 3.02
N ALA A 190 3.38 4.51 3.31
CA ALA A 190 2.07 4.17 2.77
C ALA A 190 1.25 3.36 3.77
N ILE A 191 -0.06 3.46 3.66
CA ILE A 191 -1.00 2.62 4.38
C ILE A 191 -2.07 2.08 3.43
N LEU A 192 -2.31 0.78 3.52
CA LEU A 192 -3.50 0.15 2.97
C LEU A 192 -4.60 0.16 4.04
N VAL A 193 -5.77 0.63 3.67
CA VAL A 193 -7.00 0.46 4.44
C VAL A 193 -7.91 -0.46 3.66
N ARG A 194 -8.30 -1.60 4.25
CA ARG A 194 -9.25 -2.55 3.69
C ARG A 194 -10.37 -2.79 4.69
N VAL A 195 -11.59 -2.58 4.25
CA VAL A 195 -12.80 -2.87 5.02
C VAL A 195 -13.65 -3.83 4.21
N SER A 196 -14.08 -4.92 4.83
CA SER A 196 -14.87 -5.94 4.14
C SER A 196 -15.95 -6.55 5.04
N THR A 197 -16.94 -7.14 4.40
CA THR A 197 -17.98 -7.93 5.07
C THR A 197 -18.47 -9.04 4.14
N VAL A 198 -19.03 -10.08 4.72
CA VAL A 198 -19.67 -11.17 4.00
C VAL A 198 -21.17 -11.00 4.12
N ASN A 199 -21.86 -10.86 2.99
CA ASN A 199 -23.32 -10.72 2.94
C ASN A 199 -23.81 -11.20 1.56
N ASP A 200 -25.01 -11.78 1.51
CA ASP A 200 -25.61 -12.19 0.24
C ASP A 200 -26.18 -11.01 -0.55
N ASP A 201 -26.48 -9.90 0.12
CA ASP A 201 -26.91 -8.64 -0.49
C ASP A 201 -25.73 -7.68 -0.60
N ALA A 202 -25.24 -7.52 -1.83
CA ALA A 202 -24.10 -6.67 -2.14
C ALA A 202 -24.37 -5.18 -1.85
N GLU A 203 -25.60 -4.68 -2.06
CA GLU A 203 -25.94 -3.28 -1.82
C GLU A 203 -25.96 -2.99 -0.31
N ALA A 204 -26.57 -3.89 0.48
CA ALA A 204 -26.55 -3.79 1.92
C ALA A 204 -25.13 -3.89 2.50
N ALA A 205 -24.29 -4.78 1.96
CA ALA A 205 -22.88 -4.90 2.32
C ALA A 205 -22.12 -3.59 2.09
N LEU A 206 -22.21 -3.02 0.90
CA LEU A 206 -21.52 -1.77 0.56
C LEU A 206 -22.01 -0.60 1.40
N ALA A 207 -23.31 -0.49 1.64
CA ALA A 207 -23.87 0.56 2.50
C ALA A 207 -23.35 0.46 3.94
N THR A 208 -23.24 -0.76 4.47
CA THR A 208 -22.71 -1.04 5.80
C THR A 208 -21.22 -0.70 5.90
N ILE A 209 -20.42 -1.09 4.90
CA ILE A 209 -19.01 -0.72 4.85
C ILE A 209 -18.84 0.80 4.78
N ASP A 210 -19.62 1.47 3.94
CA ASP A 210 -19.59 2.94 3.80
C ASP A 210 -19.88 3.65 5.11
N GLU A 211 -20.90 3.17 5.84
CA GLU A 211 -21.25 3.72 7.16
C GLU A 211 -20.11 3.51 8.15
N PHE A 212 -19.55 2.29 8.19
CA PHE A 212 -18.41 1.98 9.06
C PHE A 212 -17.19 2.86 8.75
N VAL A 213 -16.81 3.00 7.48
CA VAL A 213 -15.68 3.83 7.05
C VAL A 213 -15.87 5.29 7.48
N ARG A 214 -17.09 5.84 7.28
CA ARG A 214 -17.41 7.20 7.73
C ARG A 214 -17.27 7.34 9.25
N ALA A 215 -17.84 6.41 10.01
CA ALA A 215 -17.77 6.41 11.47
C ALA A 215 -16.31 6.27 11.95
N MET A 216 -15.52 5.36 11.35
CA MET A 216 -14.12 5.15 11.68
C MET A 216 -13.30 6.42 11.46
N LEU A 217 -13.37 7.04 10.29
CA LEU A 217 -12.60 8.24 9.99
C LEU A 217 -13.05 9.44 10.82
N GLN A 218 -14.32 9.52 11.20
CA GLN A 218 -14.83 10.56 12.09
C GLN A 218 -14.39 10.38 13.54
N SER A 219 -14.21 9.13 14.00
CA SER A 219 -13.74 8.82 15.36
C SER A 219 -12.25 9.13 15.55
N ILE A 220 -11.48 9.20 14.45
CA ILE A 220 -10.06 9.56 14.49
C ILE A 220 -9.91 11.07 14.63
N PRO A 221 -9.04 11.56 15.55
CA PRO A 221 -8.77 12.99 15.70
C PRO A 221 -8.40 13.64 14.35
N PRO A 222 -8.90 14.84 14.02
CA PRO A 222 -8.64 15.49 12.73
C PRO A 222 -7.15 15.62 12.40
N SER A 223 -6.30 15.88 13.40
CA SER A 223 -4.84 15.97 13.27
C SER A 223 -4.17 14.66 12.88
N ARG A 224 -4.84 13.52 13.06
CA ARG A 224 -4.31 12.18 12.77
C ARG A 224 -4.95 11.50 11.55
N ARG A 225 -5.96 12.11 10.96
CA ARG A 225 -6.63 11.57 9.75
C ARG A 225 -5.69 11.46 8.57
N SER A 226 -4.65 12.30 8.52
CA SER A 226 -3.61 12.25 7.48
C SER A 226 -2.83 10.93 7.45
N VAL A 227 -2.90 10.10 8.50
CA VAL A 227 -2.40 8.72 8.46
C VAL A 227 -3.17 7.88 7.44
N PHE A 228 -4.48 8.12 7.26
CA PHE A 228 -5.38 7.27 6.47
C PHE A 228 -5.83 7.91 5.15
N ILE A 229 -5.98 9.24 5.15
CA ILE A 229 -6.49 10.03 4.00
C ILE A 229 -5.72 11.35 3.86
N VAL A 230 -5.85 12.02 2.71
CA VAL A 230 -5.26 13.34 2.42
C VAL A 230 -6.33 14.41 2.42
#